data_189ac2250c1ea438d0370b5465cd9d5f
#
_entry.id   189ac2250c1ea438d0370b5465cd9d5f
#
_cell.length_a   1.000
_cell.length_b   1.000
_cell.length_c   1.000
_cell.angle_alpha   90.00
_cell.angle_beta   90.00
_cell.angle_gamma   90.00
#
_symmetry.space_group_name_H-M   'P 1'
#
loop_
_entity.id
_entity.type
_entity.pdbx_description
1 polymer ?
#
loop_
_entity_poly.entity_id
_entity_poly.type
_entity_poly.pdbx_seq_one_letter_code
_entity_poly.pdbx_strand_id
1 'polypeptide(L)'
;MQFPDKFDVVVVGGGHAGTEAALAAARMGQKTLLLTHNIETLGQMSCNPSVGGIGKGHLVKEVDALGGVMAQAADEAGIQFRILNASKGPAVRATRAQADRVLYKAAVRRRLENQPNLWLFQQAVDDIILDGDKAVGVVTQIGLRFAAKSVVLTAGTFLGGLIHVGMQNYSAGRAGDPPSVSLAARLREIGLPAARLKTGTPPRIDGRTIDYSVMTEQPGDSPLPVFSFMGSVAQHPAQVSCWITHTSEATHEVIRRGLDRSPMYTGKIEGVGPRYCPSIEDKIHRFADKDSHQLFLEPEGLDTHEVYPNGISTSLPFDVQLDLVRTIKG
;
A
#
# COMPACT_ATOMS: atom_id res chain seq x y z
N MET A 1 16.93 -27.57 -7.66
CA MET A 1 17.82 -27.17 -8.77
C MET A 1 18.53 -25.89 -8.38
N GLN A 2 19.85 -25.78 -8.63
CA GLN A 2 20.62 -24.57 -8.34
C GLN A 2 20.64 -23.66 -9.60
N PHE A 3 20.33 -22.38 -9.42
CA PHE A 3 20.53 -21.39 -10.47
C PHE A 3 22.05 -21.18 -10.69
N PRO A 4 22.54 -21.13 -11.93
CA PRO A 4 23.98 -21.11 -12.20
C PRO A 4 24.70 -19.87 -11.66
N ASP A 5 24.06 -18.72 -11.71
CA ASP A 5 24.64 -17.46 -11.25
C ASP A 5 24.49 -17.28 -9.74
N LYS A 6 25.47 -16.60 -9.14
CA LYS A 6 25.40 -16.07 -7.77
C LYS A 6 25.14 -14.57 -7.83
N PHE A 7 24.38 -14.08 -6.87
CA PHE A 7 24.05 -12.66 -6.72
C PHE A 7 24.75 -12.07 -5.50
N ASP A 8 24.99 -10.78 -5.51
CA ASP A 8 25.43 -10.06 -4.32
C ASP A 8 24.26 -9.82 -3.39
N VAL A 9 23.12 -9.42 -3.98
CA VAL A 9 21.89 -9.15 -3.24
C VAL A 9 20.71 -9.85 -3.91
N VAL A 10 19.92 -10.58 -3.13
CA VAL A 10 18.59 -11.07 -3.53
C VAL A 10 17.54 -10.32 -2.73
N VAL A 11 16.61 -9.66 -3.42
CA VAL A 11 15.46 -8.98 -2.84
C VAL A 11 14.20 -9.79 -3.09
N VAL A 12 13.45 -10.07 -2.03
CA VAL A 12 12.21 -10.85 -2.07
C VAL A 12 11.01 -9.93 -1.88
N GLY A 13 10.21 -9.79 -2.93
CA GLY A 13 9.00 -8.97 -2.93
C GLY A 13 9.13 -7.70 -3.78
N GLY A 14 8.22 -7.53 -4.75
CA GLY A 14 8.20 -6.42 -5.71
C GLY A 14 7.32 -5.21 -5.32
N GLY A 15 7.03 -5.05 -4.01
CA GLY A 15 6.36 -3.86 -3.47
C GLY A 15 7.32 -2.66 -3.33
N HIS A 16 6.85 -1.55 -2.74
CA HIS A 16 7.63 -0.30 -2.63
C HIS A 16 8.99 -0.49 -1.95
N ALA A 17 9.03 -1.22 -0.83
CA ALA A 17 10.28 -1.47 -0.11
C ALA A 17 11.26 -2.31 -0.94
N GLY A 18 10.77 -3.33 -1.64
CA GLY A 18 11.61 -4.19 -2.48
C GLY A 18 12.12 -3.48 -3.73
N THR A 19 11.29 -2.66 -4.36
CA THR A 19 11.72 -1.88 -5.53
C THR A 19 12.80 -0.88 -5.17
N GLU A 20 12.67 -0.17 -4.04
CA GLU A 20 13.70 0.76 -3.56
C GLU A 20 14.99 0.02 -3.18
N ALA A 21 14.88 -1.11 -2.44
CA ALA A 21 16.05 -1.91 -2.05
C ALA A 21 16.80 -2.47 -3.26
N ALA A 22 16.08 -3.01 -4.25
CA ALA A 22 16.68 -3.59 -5.45
C ALA A 22 17.41 -2.53 -6.30
N LEU A 23 16.74 -1.38 -6.52
CA LEU A 23 17.33 -0.28 -7.26
C LEU A 23 18.54 0.32 -6.53
N ALA A 24 18.48 0.47 -5.21
CA ALA A 24 19.61 0.96 -4.41
C ALA A 24 20.81 0.03 -4.53
N ALA A 25 20.64 -1.28 -4.31
CA ALA A 25 21.72 -2.25 -4.41
C ALA A 25 22.34 -2.26 -5.82
N ALA A 26 21.51 -2.24 -6.86
CA ALA A 26 21.97 -2.25 -8.26
C ALA A 26 22.72 -0.95 -8.62
N ARG A 27 22.25 0.23 -8.16
CA ARG A 27 22.97 1.51 -8.36
C ARG A 27 24.33 1.52 -7.66
N MET A 28 24.47 0.82 -6.55
CA MET A 28 25.75 0.64 -5.86
C MET A 28 26.69 -0.36 -6.55
N GLY A 29 26.32 -0.86 -7.76
CA GLY A 29 27.12 -1.79 -8.54
C GLY A 29 27.01 -3.26 -8.12
N GLN A 30 26.07 -3.59 -7.24
CA GLN A 30 25.87 -4.97 -6.80
C GLN A 30 25.06 -5.76 -7.82
N LYS A 31 25.48 -7.00 -8.14
CA LYS A 31 24.69 -7.94 -8.96
C LYS A 31 23.45 -8.32 -8.17
N THR A 32 22.29 -7.73 -8.51
CA THR A 32 21.06 -7.78 -7.73
C THR A 32 19.98 -8.57 -8.45
N LEU A 33 19.28 -9.43 -7.72
CA LEU A 33 18.08 -10.14 -8.19
C LEU A 33 16.87 -9.71 -7.40
N LEU A 34 15.81 -9.27 -8.07
CA LEU A 34 14.49 -9.04 -7.49
C LEU A 34 13.55 -10.20 -7.84
N LEU A 35 13.10 -10.93 -6.83
CA LEU A 35 12.12 -12.00 -6.96
C LEU A 35 10.72 -11.48 -6.58
N THR A 36 9.77 -11.71 -7.46
CA THR A 36 8.35 -11.38 -7.23
C THR A 36 7.46 -12.51 -7.72
N HIS A 37 6.32 -12.73 -7.08
CA HIS A 37 5.34 -13.72 -7.53
C HIS A 37 4.71 -13.33 -8.87
N ASN A 38 4.65 -12.03 -9.18
CA ASN A 38 4.08 -11.52 -10.42
C ASN A 38 4.76 -10.20 -10.83
N ILE A 39 5.42 -10.20 -12.00
CA ILE A 39 6.07 -9.01 -12.56
C ILE A 39 5.06 -7.91 -12.92
N GLU A 40 3.84 -8.29 -13.32
CA GLU A 40 2.79 -7.32 -13.67
C GLU A 40 2.30 -6.48 -12.47
N THR A 41 2.65 -6.91 -11.25
CA THR A 41 2.29 -6.20 -10.02
C THR A 41 3.45 -5.48 -9.34
N LEU A 42 4.59 -5.34 -10.00
CA LEU A 42 5.73 -4.56 -9.50
C LEU A 42 5.31 -3.10 -9.22
N GLY A 43 5.61 -2.60 -8.02
CA GLY A 43 5.25 -1.26 -7.60
C GLY A 43 3.75 -1.02 -7.37
N GLN A 44 2.93 -2.07 -7.37
CA GLN A 44 1.49 -1.91 -7.20
C GLN A 44 1.13 -1.37 -5.82
N MET A 45 0.28 -0.33 -5.82
CA MET A 45 -0.31 0.25 -4.61
C MET A 45 -1.49 -0.62 -4.13
N SER A 46 -1.32 -1.30 -3.00
CA SER A 46 -2.29 -2.30 -2.53
C SER A 46 -3.52 -1.71 -1.85
N CYS A 47 -3.45 -0.46 -1.43
CA CYS A 47 -4.54 0.23 -0.73
C CYS A 47 -4.89 1.53 -1.47
N ASN A 48 -4.95 2.66 -0.80
CA ASN A 48 -5.10 3.96 -1.43
C ASN A 48 -3.91 4.25 -2.36
N PRO A 49 -4.12 4.62 -3.62
CA PRO A 49 -3.03 5.02 -4.51
C PRO A 49 -2.52 6.42 -4.17
N SER A 50 -1.97 6.58 -2.98
CA SER A 50 -1.39 7.84 -2.52
C SER A 50 0.01 7.66 -1.96
N VAL A 51 0.86 8.66 -2.21
CA VAL A 51 2.23 8.74 -1.70
C VAL A 51 2.35 9.93 -0.76
N GLY A 52 3.06 9.75 0.34
CA GLY A 52 3.38 10.83 1.28
C GLY A 52 2.31 11.10 2.32
N GLY A 53 2.13 12.37 2.65
CA GLY A 53 1.37 12.82 3.81
C GLY A 53 2.27 13.05 5.03
N ILE A 54 1.66 13.45 6.16
CA ILE A 54 2.39 13.81 7.38
C ILE A 54 3.22 12.64 7.88
N GLY A 55 4.50 12.85 8.14
CA GLY A 55 5.49 11.83 8.49
C GLY A 55 5.96 11.02 7.29
N LYS A 56 5.05 10.44 6.52
CA LYS A 56 5.37 9.61 5.34
C LYS A 56 6.04 10.42 4.23
N GLY A 57 5.55 11.61 3.93
CA GLY A 57 6.14 12.51 2.93
C GLY A 57 7.57 12.91 3.26
N HIS A 58 7.90 13.06 4.54
CA HIS A 58 9.27 13.32 4.99
C HIS A 58 10.20 12.15 4.67
N LEU A 59 9.78 10.91 5.02
CA LEU A 59 10.56 9.70 4.72
C LEU A 59 10.74 9.51 3.21
N VAL A 60 9.71 9.75 2.40
CA VAL A 60 9.81 9.68 0.93
C VAL A 60 10.83 10.68 0.41
N LYS A 61 10.87 11.91 0.96
CA LYS A 61 11.88 12.92 0.60
C LYS A 61 13.30 12.50 0.98
N GLU A 62 13.49 11.85 2.13
CA GLU A 62 14.79 11.31 2.54
C GLU A 62 15.26 10.21 1.59
N VAL A 63 14.36 9.28 1.22
CA VAL A 63 14.66 8.22 0.25
C VAL A 63 14.96 8.81 -1.13
N ASP A 64 14.22 9.83 -1.57
CA ASP A 64 14.44 10.54 -2.83
C ASP A 64 15.83 11.22 -2.87
N ALA A 65 16.23 11.87 -1.77
CA ALA A 65 17.55 12.49 -1.64
C ALA A 65 18.71 11.47 -1.77
N LEU A 66 18.47 10.21 -1.45
CA LEU A 66 19.39 9.09 -1.65
C LEU A 66 19.27 8.44 -3.05
N GLY A 67 18.52 9.05 -3.95
CA GLY A 67 18.30 8.54 -5.30
C GLY A 67 17.18 7.51 -5.42
N GLY A 68 16.26 7.45 -4.46
CA GLY A 68 15.07 6.60 -4.54
C GLY A 68 14.10 7.01 -5.65
N VAL A 69 13.20 6.12 -6.00
CA VAL A 69 12.33 6.32 -7.17
C VAL A 69 10.88 6.61 -6.84
N MET A 70 10.45 6.40 -5.61
CA MET A 70 9.05 6.56 -5.20
C MET A 70 8.53 7.99 -5.46
N ALA A 71 9.30 9.02 -5.09
CA ALA A 71 8.91 10.41 -5.31
C ALA A 71 8.87 10.78 -6.80
N GLN A 72 9.84 10.32 -7.58
CA GLN A 72 9.88 10.52 -9.03
C GLN A 72 8.70 9.83 -9.74
N ALA A 73 8.39 8.59 -9.35
CA ALA A 73 7.22 7.88 -9.86
C ALA A 73 5.90 8.56 -9.43
N ALA A 74 5.89 9.19 -8.24
CA ALA A 74 4.74 9.98 -7.79
C ALA A 74 4.54 11.26 -8.63
N ASP A 75 5.61 11.92 -9.07
CA ASP A 75 5.49 13.06 -10.00
C ASP A 75 4.97 12.64 -11.38
N GLU A 76 5.38 11.48 -11.88
CA GLU A 76 4.93 10.95 -13.18
C GLU A 76 3.50 10.38 -13.17
N ALA A 77 2.96 10.08 -12.00
CA ALA A 77 1.66 9.44 -11.85
C ALA A 77 0.66 10.22 -10.99
N GLY A 78 1.11 11.30 -10.35
CA GLY A 78 0.29 12.09 -9.42
C GLY A 78 -0.79 12.88 -10.13
N ILE A 79 -2.03 12.62 -9.77
CA ILE A 79 -3.23 13.24 -10.36
C ILE A 79 -3.84 14.31 -9.45
N GLN A 80 -3.36 14.43 -8.20
CA GLN A 80 -3.64 15.55 -7.30
C GLN A 80 -2.49 15.68 -6.30
N PHE A 81 -2.01 16.92 -6.09
CA PHE A 81 -0.92 17.21 -5.16
C PHE A 81 -1.35 18.22 -4.11
N ARG A 82 -0.95 17.97 -2.86
CA ARG A 82 -1.17 18.90 -1.74
C ARG A 82 0.02 18.94 -0.79
N ILE A 83 0.28 20.12 -0.24
CA ILE A 83 1.16 20.30 0.90
C ILE A 83 0.32 20.30 2.16
N LEU A 84 0.32 19.20 2.88
CA LEU A 84 -0.36 19.12 4.17
C LEU A 84 0.36 19.96 5.21
N ASN A 85 -0.40 20.53 6.16
CA ASN A 85 0.11 21.48 7.14
C ASN A 85 0.80 22.73 6.54
N ALA A 86 0.36 23.20 5.37
CA ALA A 86 0.96 24.35 4.70
C ALA A 86 0.98 25.61 5.58
N SER A 87 -0.03 25.81 6.46
CA SER A 87 -0.12 26.91 7.40
C SER A 87 0.74 26.74 8.68
N LYS A 88 1.38 25.59 8.85
CA LYS A 88 2.28 25.31 9.98
C LYS A 88 3.73 25.59 9.61
N GLY A 89 4.64 25.39 10.55
CA GLY A 89 6.07 25.56 10.29
C GLY A 89 6.63 24.58 9.24
N PRO A 90 7.75 24.92 8.57
CA PRO A 90 8.32 24.11 7.49
C PRO A 90 8.59 22.64 7.87
N ALA A 91 9.00 22.39 9.12
CA ALA A 91 9.34 21.04 9.60
C ALA A 91 8.16 20.04 9.58
N VAL A 92 6.92 20.52 9.56
CA VAL A 92 5.73 19.67 9.56
C VAL A 92 4.93 19.72 8.25
N ARG A 93 5.39 20.51 7.27
CA ARG A 93 4.82 20.50 5.93
C ARG A 93 5.16 19.19 5.23
N ALA A 94 4.16 18.56 4.64
CA ALA A 94 4.34 17.27 4.01
C ALA A 94 3.64 17.20 2.65
N THR A 95 4.39 16.87 1.62
CA THR A 95 3.83 16.63 0.29
C THR A 95 3.01 15.34 0.33
N ARG A 96 1.83 15.39 -0.29
CA ARG A 96 0.98 14.24 -0.56
C ARG A 96 0.55 14.28 -2.01
N ALA A 97 0.67 13.16 -2.70
CA ALA A 97 0.17 12.95 -4.04
C ALA A 97 -0.86 11.82 -4.05
N GLN A 98 -2.03 12.08 -4.64
CA GLN A 98 -2.92 11.01 -5.10
C GLN A 98 -2.42 10.59 -6.47
N ALA A 99 -2.27 9.29 -6.72
CA ALA A 99 -1.66 8.80 -7.95
C ALA A 99 -2.64 7.96 -8.77
N ASP A 100 -2.45 7.99 -10.08
CA ASP A 100 -2.99 6.99 -10.97
C ASP A 100 -2.24 5.67 -10.78
N ARG A 101 -2.95 4.60 -10.45
CA ARG A 101 -2.40 3.28 -10.16
C ARG A 101 -1.62 2.68 -11.33
N VAL A 102 -2.14 2.88 -12.54
CA VAL A 102 -1.55 2.31 -13.76
C VAL A 102 -0.28 3.06 -14.12
N LEU A 103 -0.33 4.39 -14.11
CA LEU A 103 0.83 5.24 -14.41
C LEU A 103 1.95 5.03 -13.40
N TYR A 104 1.63 4.95 -12.10
CA TYR A 104 2.62 4.72 -11.05
C TYR A 104 3.33 3.38 -11.21
N LYS A 105 2.57 2.31 -11.41
CA LYS A 105 3.09 0.97 -11.66
C LYS A 105 3.99 0.95 -12.89
N ALA A 106 3.57 1.58 -13.99
CA ALA A 106 4.35 1.69 -15.21
C ALA A 106 5.67 2.46 -15.00
N ALA A 107 5.63 3.57 -14.24
CA ALA A 107 6.81 4.35 -13.91
C ALA A 107 7.84 3.57 -13.08
N VAL A 108 7.38 2.80 -12.09
CA VAL A 108 8.24 1.93 -11.27
C VAL A 108 8.83 0.79 -12.11
N ARG A 109 8.00 0.08 -12.88
CA ARG A 109 8.43 -1.04 -13.73
C ARG A 109 9.49 -0.62 -14.73
N ARG A 110 9.28 0.50 -15.42
CA ARG A 110 10.25 1.03 -16.39
C ARG A 110 11.63 1.25 -15.75
N ARG A 111 11.69 1.76 -14.52
CA ARG A 111 12.95 1.97 -13.80
C ARG A 111 13.62 0.65 -13.43
N LEU A 112 12.86 -0.34 -12.97
CA LEU A 112 13.38 -1.66 -12.62
C LEU A 112 13.97 -2.39 -13.84
N GLU A 113 13.24 -2.39 -14.95
CA GLU A 113 13.65 -3.10 -16.18
C GLU A 113 14.87 -2.46 -16.87
N ASN A 114 15.10 -1.15 -16.66
CA ASN A 114 16.21 -0.43 -17.26
C ASN A 114 17.40 -0.17 -16.31
N GLN A 115 17.35 -0.68 -15.09
CA GLN A 115 18.44 -0.50 -14.13
C GLN A 115 19.58 -1.47 -14.41
N PRO A 116 20.80 -0.99 -14.73
CA PRO A 116 21.98 -1.85 -14.80
C PRO A 116 22.20 -2.64 -13.51
N ASN A 117 22.75 -3.84 -13.60
CA ASN A 117 23.03 -4.75 -12.48
C ASN A 117 21.78 -5.28 -11.75
N LEU A 118 20.59 -5.12 -12.32
CA LEU A 118 19.33 -5.63 -11.75
C LEU A 118 18.71 -6.68 -12.70
N TRP A 119 18.39 -7.84 -12.12
CA TRP A 119 17.63 -8.91 -12.77
C TRP A 119 16.28 -9.06 -12.08
N LEU A 120 15.25 -9.25 -12.88
CA LEU A 120 13.89 -9.54 -12.38
C LEU A 120 13.55 -11.01 -12.67
N PHE A 121 12.99 -11.70 -11.69
CA PHE A 121 12.59 -13.09 -11.86
C PHE A 121 11.22 -13.35 -11.22
N GLN A 122 10.31 -13.90 -12.02
CA GLN A 122 8.94 -14.16 -11.56
C GLN A 122 8.85 -15.53 -10.94
N GLN A 123 8.98 -15.59 -9.62
CA GLN A 123 8.69 -16.75 -8.78
C GLN A 123 8.42 -16.28 -7.34
N ALA A 124 7.48 -16.93 -6.66
CA ALA A 124 7.32 -16.79 -5.22
C ALA A 124 8.49 -17.46 -4.50
N VAL A 125 8.92 -16.89 -3.38
CA VAL A 125 9.95 -17.45 -2.50
C VAL A 125 9.28 -18.12 -1.33
N ASP A 126 9.64 -19.38 -1.09
CA ASP A 126 9.08 -20.22 -0.03
C ASP A 126 10.05 -20.43 1.14
N ASP A 127 11.37 -20.30 0.91
CA ASP A 127 12.36 -20.59 1.94
C ASP A 127 13.60 -19.69 1.84
N ILE A 128 14.30 -19.52 2.97
CA ILE A 128 15.59 -18.86 3.10
C ILE A 128 16.66 -19.91 3.38
N ILE A 129 17.71 -19.91 2.58
CA ILE A 129 18.86 -20.81 2.76
C ILE A 129 19.76 -20.21 3.82
N LEU A 130 20.01 -20.97 4.89
CA LEU A 130 20.91 -20.61 5.96
C LEU A 130 22.19 -21.44 5.91
N ASP A 131 23.31 -20.79 6.25
CA ASP A 131 24.60 -21.42 6.57
C ASP A 131 25.00 -20.93 7.97
N GLY A 132 24.75 -21.75 8.98
CA GLY A 132 24.73 -21.30 10.37
C GLY A 132 23.71 -20.18 10.57
N ASP A 133 24.19 -19.03 11.05
CA ASP A 133 23.37 -17.83 11.30
C ASP A 133 23.30 -16.87 10.10
N LYS A 134 23.85 -17.26 8.95
CA LYS A 134 23.88 -16.40 7.75
C LYS A 134 22.83 -16.82 6.74
N ALA A 135 22.03 -15.87 6.24
CA ALA A 135 21.22 -16.07 5.05
C ALA A 135 22.13 -16.03 3.81
N VAL A 136 22.22 -17.13 3.07
CA VAL A 136 23.10 -17.30 1.90
C VAL A 136 22.35 -17.53 0.60
N GLY A 137 21.03 -17.35 0.61
CA GLY A 137 20.19 -17.47 -0.57
C GLY A 137 18.73 -17.72 -0.25
N VAL A 138 17.96 -18.04 -1.28
CA VAL A 138 16.53 -18.33 -1.19
C VAL A 138 16.15 -19.53 -2.04
N VAL A 139 14.99 -20.12 -1.73
CA VAL A 139 14.36 -21.21 -2.51
C VAL A 139 13.00 -20.71 -2.98
N THR A 140 12.72 -20.87 -4.27
CA THR A 140 11.42 -20.53 -4.84
C THR A 140 10.42 -21.68 -4.67
N GLN A 141 9.15 -21.40 -4.92
CA GLN A 141 8.04 -22.36 -4.84
C GLN A 141 8.25 -23.60 -5.73
N ILE A 142 8.96 -23.48 -6.83
CA ILE A 142 9.31 -24.62 -7.71
C ILE A 142 10.63 -25.33 -7.31
N GLY A 143 11.21 -24.99 -6.16
CA GLY A 143 12.45 -25.58 -5.68
C GLY A 143 13.73 -25.03 -6.34
N LEU A 144 13.66 -23.94 -7.12
CA LEU A 144 14.82 -23.28 -7.67
C LEU A 144 15.55 -22.50 -6.57
N ARG A 145 16.87 -22.69 -6.46
CA ARG A 145 17.72 -22.11 -5.42
C ARG A 145 18.58 -20.99 -6.01
N PHE A 146 18.55 -19.82 -5.42
CA PHE A 146 19.42 -18.70 -5.75
C PHE A 146 20.39 -18.44 -4.60
N ALA A 147 21.69 -18.45 -4.90
CA ALA A 147 22.74 -18.11 -3.94
C ALA A 147 22.94 -16.59 -3.90
N ALA A 148 23.13 -16.03 -2.70
CA ALA A 148 23.34 -14.61 -2.50
C ALA A 148 24.30 -14.35 -1.33
N LYS A 149 25.00 -13.19 -1.36
CA LYS A 149 25.77 -12.70 -0.19
C LYS A 149 24.84 -12.07 0.85
N SER A 150 23.72 -11.47 0.40
CA SER A 150 22.73 -10.82 1.26
C SER A 150 21.32 -11.09 0.73
N VAL A 151 20.38 -11.28 1.65
CA VAL A 151 18.95 -11.44 1.35
C VAL A 151 18.17 -10.31 2.00
N VAL A 152 17.38 -9.58 1.22
CA VAL A 152 16.50 -8.50 1.69
C VAL A 152 15.06 -8.97 1.56
N LEU A 153 14.39 -9.16 2.69
CA LEU A 153 13.00 -9.64 2.72
C LEU A 153 12.03 -8.46 2.83
N THR A 154 11.17 -8.31 1.83
CA THR A 154 10.16 -7.24 1.75
C THR A 154 8.77 -7.79 1.39
N ALA A 155 8.41 -8.92 1.97
CA ALA A 155 7.17 -9.65 1.64
C ALA A 155 5.85 -8.91 2.01
N GLY A 156 5.92 -7.84 2.77
CA GLY A 156 4.78 -6.98 3.08
C GLY A 156 3.63 -7.72 3.76
N THR A 157 2.41 -7.51 3.27
CA THR A 157 1.16 -8.11 3.82
C THR A 157 0.92 -9.54 3.37
N PHE A 158 1.81 -10.14 2.58
CA PHE A 158 1.63 -11.48 2.01
C PHE A 158 1.97 -12.61 2.97
N LEU A 159 2.83 -12.38 3.98
CA LEU A 159 3.25 -13.38 4.93
C LEU A 159 2.09 -13.92 5.77
N GLY A 160 1.64 -15.15 5.45
CA GLY A 160 0.49 -15.77 6.07
C GLY A 160 -0.77 -14.91 6.00
N GLY A 161 -0.95 -14.17 4.90
CA GLY A 161 -2.02 -13.20 4.74
C GLY A 161 -3.42 -13.83 4.83
N LEU A 162 -4.34 -13.12 5.49
CA LEU A 162 -5.73 -13.53 5.66
C LEU A 162 -6.64 -12.31 5.48
N ILE A 163 -7.59 -12.43 4.56
CA ILE A 163 -8.59 -11.38 4.31
C ILE A 163 -9.86 -11.71 5.11
N HIS A 164 -10.43 -10.69 5.76
CA HIS A 164 -11.67 -10.78 6.53
C HIS A 164 -12.75 -9.87 5.92
N VAL A 165 -13.95 -10.42 5.73
CA VAL A 165 -15.16 -9.68 5.38
C VAL A 165 -16.26 -10.16 6.33
N GLY A 166 -16.48 -9.44 7.41
CA GLY A 166 -17.24 -9.94 8.55
C GLY A 166 -16.64 -11.22 9.11
N MET A 167 -17.47 -12.20 9.40
CA MET A 167 -17.05 -13.49 9.95
C MET A 167 -16.46 -14.44 8.90
N GLN A 168 -16.57 -14.11 7.62
CA GLN A 168 -15.95 -14.85 6.52
C GLN A 168 -14.48 -14.45 6.38
N ASN A 169 -13.62 -15.43 6.11
CA ASN A 169 -12.22 -15.16 5.82
C ASN A 169 -11.67 -16.14 4.78
N TYR A 170 -10.62 -15.73 4.10
CA TYR A 170 -9.88 -16.58 3.17
C TYR A 170 -8.42 -16.16 3.09
N SER A 171 -7.57 -17.12 2.78
CA SER A 171 -6.13 -16.92 2.68
C SER A 171 -5.77 -16.18 1.41
N ALA A 172 -5.12 -15.01 1.53
CA ALA A 172 -4.63 -14.21 0.41
C ALA A 172 -3.58 -13.21 0.91
N GLY A 173 -2.70 -12.79 0.03
CA GLY A 173 -1.76 -11.70 0.31
C GLY A 173 -2.41 -10.33 0.08
N ARG A 174 -3.17 -10.24 -0.99
CA ARG A 174 -4.01 -9.13 -1.44
C ARG A 174 -5.20 -9.73 -2.19
N ALA A 175 -6.31 -9.00 -2.36
CA ALA A 175 -7.42 -9.50 -3.16
C ALA A 175 -6.94 -9.86 -4.58
N GLY A 176 -7.14 -11.12 -4.98
CA GLY A 176 -6.66 -11.67 -6.25
C GLY A 176 -5.23 -12.21 -6.26
N ASP A 177 -4.45 -12.04 -5.18
CA ASP A 177 -3.07 -12.52 -5.09
C ASP A 177 -2.92 -13.60 -4.01
N PRO A 178 -2.10 -14.64 -4.24
CA PRO A 178 -1.88 -15.70 -3.26
C PRO A 178 -1.12 -15.20 -2.03
N PRO A 179 -1.30 -15.82 -0.85
CA PRO A 179 -0.51 -15.54 0.34
C PRO A 179 0.84 -16.24 0.27
N SER A 180 1.82 -15.74 1.03
CA SER A 180 3.11 -16.40 1.25
C SER A 180 3.06 -17.17 2.58
N VAL A 181 2.62 -18.41 2.53
CA VAL A 181 2.41 -19.25 3.73
C VAL A 181 3.70 -19.96 4.15
N SER A 182 4.38 -20.62 3.19
CA SER A 182 5.62 -21.37 3.45
C SER A 182 6.71 -20.49 4.03
N LEU A 183 6.95 -19.32 3.41
CA LEU A 183 7.93 -18.38 3.92
C LEU A 183 7.56 -17.84 5.30
N ALA A 184 6.28 -17.62 5.58
CA ALA A 184 5.82 -17.18 6.90
C ALA A 184 6.07 -18.23 7.98
N ALA A 185 5.89 -19.52 7.67
CA ALA A 185 6.22 -20.64 8.55
C ALA A 185 7.74 -20.69 8.79
N ARG A 186 8.51 -20.61 7.71
CA ARG A 186 9.98 -20.66 7.77
C ARG A 186 10.58 -19.56 8.66
N LEU A 187 10.06 -18.32 8.58
CA LEU A 187 10.53 -17.22 9.44
C LEU A 187 10.33 -17.51 10.93
N ARG A 188 9.26 -18.21 11.31
CA ARG A 188 9.04 -18.66 12.70
C ARG A 188 10.00 -19.76 13.10
N GLU A 189 10.24 -20.74 12.22
CA GLU A 189 11.17 -21.85 12.46
C GLU A 189 12.60 -21.37 12.74
N ILE A 190 13.07 -20.35 12.02
CA ILE A 190 14.40 -19.76 12.25
C ILE A 190 14.44 -18.82 13.47
N GLY A 191 13.35 -18.72 14.23
CA GLY A 191 13.29 -18.00 15.51
C GLY A 191 13.11 -16.49 15.40
N LEU A 192 12.72 -15.94 14.24
CA LEU A 192 12.40 -14.53 14.15
C LEU A 192 11.07 -14.24 14.88
N PRO A 193 11.02 -13.23 15.76
CA PRO A 193 9.78 -12.86 16.44
C PRO A 193 8.77 -12.34 15.41
N ALA A 194 7.66 -13.05 15.27
CA ALA A 194 6.62 -12.71 14.32
C ALA A 194 5.30 -12.43 15.04
N ALA A 195 4.66 -11.32 14.69
CA ALA A 195 3.33 -10.94 15.17
C ALA A 195 2.41 -10.61 13.99
N ARG A 196 1.13 -10.52 14.26
CA ARG A 196 0.13 -10.15 13.25
C ARG A 196 -0.30 -8.70 13.45
N LEU A 197 -0.42 -8.00 12.34
CA LEU A 197 -1.02 -6.67 12.28
C LEU A 197 -2.31 -6.75 11.47
N LYS A 198 -3.36 -6.04 11.92
CA LYS A 198 -4.60 -5.89 11.18
C LYS A 198 -4.60 -4.54 10.46
N THR A 199 -4.82 -4.56 9.16
CA THR A 199 -5.12 -3.35 8.38
C THR A 199 -6.54 -3.43 7.85
N GLY A 200 -7.13 -2.28 7.49
CA GLY A 200 -8.45 -2.21 6.86
C GLY A 200 -8.34 -1.59 5.47
N THR A 201 -9.32 -1.90 4.63
CA THR A 201 -9.54 -1.22 3.37
C THR A 201 -11.03 -0.90 3.23
N PRO A 202 -11.42 0.23 2.62
CA PRO A 202 -12.82 0.51 2.34
C PRO A 202 -13.28 -0.28 1.10
N PRO A 203 -14.60 -0.46 0.92
CA PRO A 203 -15.16 -0.85 -0.36
C PRO A 203 -14.78 0.19 -1.41
N ARG A 204 -14.59 -0.22 -2.67
CA ARG A 204 -14.45 0.71 -3.79
C ARG A 204 -15.82 1.10 -4.30
N ILE A 205 -15.94 2.33 -4.78
CA ILE A 205 -17.21 2.88 -5.28
C ILE A 205 -17.03 3.19 -6.75
N ASP A 206 -18.07 2.92 -7.53
CA ASP A 206 -18.16 3.36 -8.91
C ASP A 206 -18.48 4.87 -8.94
N GLY A 207 -17.53 5.68 -9.39
CA GLY A 207 -17.63 7.13 -9.45
C GLY A 207 -18.83 7.64 -10.27
N ARG A 208 -19.38 6.83 -11.15
CA ARG A 208 -20.60 7.17 -11.93
C ARG A 208 -21.87 7.15 -11.09
N THR A 209 -21.83 6.53 -9.91
CA THR A 209 -22.96 6.46 -8.98
C THR A 209 -22.91 7.52 -7.88
N ILE A 210 -21.87 8.37 -7.87
CA ILE A 210 -21.66 9.39 -6.85
C ILE A 210 -22.29 10.71 -7.30
N ASP A 211 -23.07 11.33 -6.43
CA ASP A 211 -23.56 12.70 -6.60
C ASP A 211 -22.55 13.71 -6.02
N TYR A 212 -21.63 14.14 -6.84
CA TYR A 212 -20.62 15.12 -6.44
C TYR A 212 -21.18 16.51 -6.15
N SER A 213 -22.37 16.85 -6.63
CA SER A 213 -22.99 18.17 -6.47
C SER A 213 -23.29 18.54 -5.01
N VAL A 214 -23.42 17.53 -4.15
CA VAL A 214 -23.69 17.68 -2.71
C VAL A 214 -22.44 17.59 -1.83
N MET A 215 -21.26 17.46 -2.44
CA MET A 215 -19.96 17.33 -1.77
C MET A 215 -19.13 18.60 -1.90
N THR A 216 -18.08 18.70 -1.11
CA THR A 216 -17.10 19.78 -1.22
C THR A 216 -15.93 19.34 -2.10
N GLU A 217 -15.72 20.06 -3.20
CA GLU A 217 -14.56 19.82 -4.06
C GLU A 217 -13.25 20.17 -3.35
N GLN A 218 -12.25 19.30 -3.51
CA GLN A 218 -10.90 19.53 -3.01
C GLN A 218 -9.89 19.41 -4.16
N PRO A 219 -9.58 20.52 -4.85
CA PRO A 219 -8.55 20.55 -5.87
C PRO A 219 -7.15 20.36 -5.28
N GLY A 220 -6.18 20.08 -6.13
CA GLY A 220 -4.76 20.19 -5.79
C GLY A 220 -4.35 21.60 -5.44
N ASP A 221 -3.14 21.76 -4.89
CA ASP A 221 -2.60 23.08 -4.57
C ASP A 221 -2.18 23.84 -5.84
N SER A 222 -2.25 25.17 -5.78
CA SER A 222 -1.73 26.05 -6.82
C SER A 222 -0.76 27.06 -6.16
N PRO A 223 0.51 27.14 -6.64
CA PRO A 223 1.10 26.37 -7.73
C PRO A 223 1.22 24.88 -7.40
N LEU A 224 1.23 24.00 -8.42
CA LEU A 224 1.36 22.55 -8.24
C LEU A 224 2.69 22.20 -7.56
N PRO A 225 2.65 21.48 -6.43
CA PRO A 225 3.87 20.99 -5.80
C PRO A 225 4.53 19.87 -6.61
N VAL A 226 5.86 19.82 -6.54
CA VAL A 226 6.67 18.69 -7.05
C VAL A 226 7.10 17.83 -5.87
N PHE A 227 7.01 16.53 -6.01
CA PHE A 227 7.35 15.60 -4.93
C PHE A 227 8.86 15.35 -4.85
N SER A 228 9.47 14.95 -5.97
CA SER A 228 10.92 14.64 -6.04
C SER A 228 11.76 15.91 -6.12
N PHE A 229 12.95 15.88 -5.52
CA PHE A 229 13.97 16.92 -5.74
C PHE A 229 14.46 16.97 -7.18
N MET A 230 14.32 15.89 -7.94
CA MET A 230 14.67 15.78 -9.36
C MET A 230 13.47 15.91 -10.29
N GLY A 231 12.28 16.18 -9.74
CA GLY A 231 11.03 16.27 -10.48
C GLY A 231 10.78 17.68 -11.08
N SER A 232 9.79 17.75 -11.93
CA SER A 232 9.25 18.99 -12.46
C SER A 232 7.75 18.87 -12.73
N VAL A 233 7.03 19.99 -12.71
CA VAL A 233 5.59 20.03 -13.02
C VAL A 233 5.29 19.50 -14.43
N ALA A 234 6.24 19.61 -15.35
CA ALA A 234 6.09 19.09 -16.72
C ALA A 234 5.93 17.55 -16.81
N GLN A 235 6.28 16.82 -15.73
CA GLN A 235 6.11 15.37 -15.64
C GLN A 235 4.72 14.95 -15.19
N HIS A 236 3.95 15.90 -14.59
CA HIS A 236 2.66 15.59 -14.03
C HIS A 236 1.62 15.30 -15.11
N PRO A 237 0.81 14.24 -14.94
CA PRO A 237 -0.35 14.00 -15.81
C PRO A 237 -1.45 15.03 -15.56
N ALA A 238 -2.58 14.87 -16.24
CA ALA A 238 -3.77 15.66 -15.99
C ALA A 238 -4.16 15.62 -14.50
N GLN A 239 -4.51 16.78 -13.94
CA GLN A 239 -4.89 16.90 -12.53
C GLN A 239 -6.41 16.82 -12.38
N VAL A 240 -6.84 16.14 -11.31
CA VAL A 240 -8.24 15.98 -10.94
C VAL A 240 -8.46 16.41 -9.49
N SER A 241 -9.71 16.66 -9.12
CA SER A 241 -10.06 16.94 -7.73
C SER A 241 -10.38 15.66 -6.95
N CYS A 242 -10.08 15.67 -5.65
CA CYS A 242 -10.74 14.80 -4.68
C CYS A 242 -11.99 15.50 -4.15
N TRP A 243 -12.85 14.75 -3.44
CA TRP A 243 -14.11 15.29 -2.93
C TRP A 243 -14.25 14.95 -1.45
N ILE A 244 -14.91 15.82 -0.70
CA ILE A 244 -15.11 15.69 0.73
C ILE A 244 -16.59 15.49 1.02
N THR A 245 -16.92 14.46 1.80
CA THR A 245 -18.21 14.23 2.41
C THR A 245 -18.03 13.79 3.86
N HIS A 246 -19.10 13.41 4.53
CA HIS A 246 -19.08 13.05 5.95
C HIS A 246 -20.02 11.88 6.23
N THR A 247 -19.70 11.06 7.22
CA THR A 247 -20.65 10.15 7.82
C THR A 247 -21.73 10.95 8.56
N SER A 248 -22.85 10.30 8.84
CA SER A 248 -23.96 10.84 9.62
C SER A 248 -24.32 9.90 10.76
N GLU A 249 -25.22 10.32 11.66
CA GLU A 249 -25.71 9.44 12.71
C GLU A 249 -26.38 8.17 12.14
N ALA A 250 -27.06 8.27 11.00
CA ALA A 250 -27.61 7.11 10.30
C ALA A 250 -26.50 6.11 9.90
N THR A 251 -25.34 6.62 9.42
CA THR A 251 -24.18 5.79 9.10
C THR A 251 -23.63 5.11 10.36
N HIS A 252 -23.52 5.87 11.47
CA HIS A 252 -23.02 5.35 12.75
C HIS A 252 -23.92 4.26 13.29
N GLU A 253 -25.25 4.41 13.18
CA GLU A 253 -26.22 3.44 13.65
C GLU A 253 -26.13 2.11 12.86
N VAL A 254 -25.98 2.17 11.54
CA VAL A 254 -25.72 0.98 10.69
C VAL A 254 -24.46 0.24 11.17
N ILE A 255 -23.38 0.97 11.45
CA ILE A 255 -22.14 0.38 11.91
C ILE A 255 -22.30 -0.24 13.30
N ARG A 256 -22.95 0.45 14.26
CA ARG A 256 -23.20 -0.08 15.62
C ARG A 256 -23.96 -1.39 15.59
N ARG A 257 -24.98 -1.51 14.74
CA ARG A 257 -25.74 -2.74 14.56
C ARG A 257 -24.94 -3.90 13.97
N GLY A 258 -23.84 -3.60 13.27
CA GLY A 258 -22.97 -4.61 12.67
C GLY A 258 -21.79 -5.03 13.53
N LEU A 259 -21.56 -4.41 14.71
CA LEU A 259 -20.38 -4.65 15.54
C LEU A 259 -20.29 -6.08 16.07
N ASP A 260 -21.41 -6.73 16.37
CA ASP A 260 -21.49 -8.14 16.79
C ASP A 260 -21.04 -9.13 15.71
N ARG A 261 -20.97 -8.68 14.47
CA ARG A 261 -20.49 -9.43 13.31
C ARG A 261 -19.13 -8.93 12.81
N SER A 262 -18.49 -8.00 13.50
CA SER A 262 -17.15 -7.53 13.19
C SER A 262 -16.10 -8.49 13.74
N PRO A 263 -15.18 -9.00 12.90
CA PRO A 263 -14.12 -9.91 13.37
C PRO A 263 -13.16 -9.26 14.37
N MET A 264 -13.10 -7.92 14.40
CA MET A 264 -12.34 -7.16 15.42
C MET A 264 -12.98 -7.22 16.79
N TYR A 265 -14.31 -7.06 16.86
CA TYR A 265 -15.05 -6.99 18.13
C TYR A 265 -15.45 -8.35 18.67
N THR A 266 -15.43 -9.37 17.82
CA THR A 266 -15.70 -10.77 18.21
C THR A 266 -14.45 -11.56 18.60
N GLY A 267 -13.26 -10.93 18.58
CA GLY A 267 -12.00 -11.58 18.96
C GLY A 267 -11.43 -12.55 17.90
N LYS A 268 -12.02 -12.61 16.70
CA LYS A 268 -11.48 -13.46 15.61
C LYS A 268 -10.18 -12.93 14.99
N ILE A 269 -9.97 -11.62 15.05
CA ILE A 269 -8.71 -11.01 14.63
C ILE A 269 -7.81 -10.89 15.84
N GLU A 270 -6.76 -11.70 15.85
CA GLU A 270 -5.64 -11.54 16.77
C GLU A 270 -4.70 -10.47 16.21
N GLY A 271 -4.38 -9.48 17.01
CA GLY A 271 -3.42 -8.44 16.66
C GLY A 271 -3.93 -7.02 16.87
N VAL A 272 -3.00 -6.08 16.81
CA VAL A 272 -3.28 -4.64 17.01
C VAL A 272 -3.32 -3.96 15.66
N GLY A 273 -4.36 -3.14 15.42
CA GLY A 273 -4.41 -2.27 14.25
C GLY A 273 -3.30 -1.21 14.31
N PRO A 274 -2.60 -0.92 13.21
CA PRO A 274 -1.61 0.15 13.20
C PRO A 274 -2.29 1.49 13.49
N ARG A 275 -1.64 2.33 14.29
CA ARG A 275 -2.19 3.62 14.76
C ARG A 275 -2.64 4.56 13.62
N TYR A 276 -2.05 4.44 12.44
CA TYR A 276 -2.31 5.31 11.30
C TYR A 276 -3.41 4.80 10.34
N CYS A 277 -4.03 3.66 10.62
CA CYS A 277 -5.12 3.09 9.80
C CYS A 277 -6.25 2.55 10.69
N PRO A 278 -6.94 3.41 11.47
CA PRO A 278 -8.08 2.98 12.26
C PRO A 278 -9.24 2.62 11.32
N SER A 279 -9.96 1.55 11.66
CA SER A 279 -11.20 1.22 10.98
C SER A 279 -12.31 2.22 11.33
N ILE A 280 -13.36 2.27 10.54
CA ILE A 280 -14.49 3.14 10.86
C ILE A 280 -15.20 2.67 12.14
N GLU A 281 -15.25 1.37 12.39
CA GLU A 281 -15.77 0.80 13.63
C GLU A 281 -15.02 1.31 14.86
N ASP A 282 -13.69 1.37 14.79
CA ASP A 282 -12.84 1.92 15.85
C ASP A 282 -13.12 3.40 16.10
N LYS A 283 -13.30 4.17 15.02
CA LYS A 283 -13.59 5.61 15.15
C LYS A 283 -14.92 5.84 15.86
N ILE A 284 -15.96 5.13 15.47
CA ILE A 284 -17.29 5.29 16.04
C ILE A 284 -17.33 4.82 17.49
N HIS A 285 -16.59 3.77 17.82
CA HIS A 285 -16.51 3.30 19.19
C HIS A 285 -15.68 4.24 20.10
N ARG A 286 -14.50 4.67 19.64
CA ARG A 286 -13.58 5.51 20.42
C ARG A 286 -14.01 6.98 20.53
N PHE A 287 -14.73 7.47 19.54
CA PHE A 287 -15.19 8.86 19.43
C PHE A 287 -16.73 8.89 19.31
N ALA A 288 -17.39 8.19 20.22
CA ALA A 288 -18.85 8.06 20.24
C ALA A 288 -19.60 9.40 20.42
N ASP A 289 -18.89 10.43 20.90
CA ASP A 289 -19.37 11.81 21.05
C ASP A 289 -19.35 12.60 19.72
N LYS A 290 -18.82 12.04 18.65
CA LYS A 290 -18.79 12.68 17.33
C LYS A 290 -19.97 12.25 16.46
N ASP A 291 -20.69 13.24 15.97
CA ASP A 291 -21.85 13.02 15.10
C ASP A 291 -21.49 12.72 13.64
N SER A 292 -20.24 13.01 13.25
CA SER A 292 -19.76 12.81 11.90
C SER A 292 -18.24 12.62 11.82
N HIS A 293 -17.79 11.89 10.80
CA HIS A 293 -16.39 11.76 10.43
C HIS A 293 -16.20 12.15 8.98
N GLN A 294 -15.18 12.95 8.72
CA GLN A 294 -14.83 13.40 7.37
C GLN A 294 -14.31 12.24 6.53
N LEU A 295 -14.74 12.20 5.28
CA LEU A 295 -14.34 11.26 4.26
C LEU A 295 -13.78 11.99 3.05
N PHE A 296 -12.81 11.35 2.39
CA PHE A 296 -12.26 11.83 1.13
C PHE A 296 -12.56 10.80 0.04
N LEU A 297 -13.22 11.23 -1.02
CA LEU A 297 -13.41 10.43 -2.21
C LEU A 297 -12.25 10.71 -3.16
N GLU A 298 -11.40 9.73 -3.33
CA GLU A 298 -10.11 9.86 -4.00
C GLU A 298 -10.10 8.98 -5.26
N PRO A 299 -10.03 9.57 -6.47
CA PRO A 299 -9.93 8.79 -7.71
C PRO A 299 -8.71 7.86 -7.70
N GLU A 300 -8.85 6.66 -8.23
CA GLU A 300 -7.76 5.69 -8.33
C GLU A 300 -7.00 5.74 -9.66
N GLY A 301 -7.41 6.61 -10.58
CA GLY A 301 -6.76 6.84 -11.87
C GLY A 301 -7.56 7.75 -12.77
N LEU A 302 -6.99 8.11 -13.92
CA LEU A 302 -7.59 8.99 -14.91
C LEU A 302 -8.59 8.25 -15.82
N ASP A 303 -8.30 6.99 -16.12
CA ASP A 303 -9.06 6.16 -17.04
C ASP A 303 -9.90 5.08 -16.31
N THR A 304 -10.25 5.31 -15.05
CA THR A 304 -11.09 4.42 -14.26
C THR A 304 -12.17 5.20 -13.51
N HIS A 305 -13.31 4.55 -13.33
CA HIS A 305 -14.38 5.07 -12.46
C HIS A 305 -14.24 4.61 -11.00
N GLU A 306 -13.16 3.90 -10.67
CA GLU A 306 -12.93 3.40 -9.32
C GLU A 306 -12.52 4.55 -8.39
N VAL A 307 -13.28 4.72 -7.29
CA VAL A 307 -13.04 5.74 -6.27
C VAL A 307 -12.77 5.08 -4.93
N TYR A 308 -11.73 5.56 -4.25
CA TYR A 308 -11.35 5.15 -2.91
C TYR A 308 -12.00 6.08 -1.87
N PRO A 309 -12.98 5.62 -1.08
CA PRO A 309 -13.56 6.43 0.00
C PRO A 309 -12.69 6.36 1.25
N ASN A 310 -11.70 7.23 1.33
CA ASN A 310 -10.76 7.30 2.43
C ASN A 310 -11.46 7.76 3.72
N GLY A 311 -11.34 6.96 4.77
CA GLY A 311 -11.92 7.24 6.08
C GLY A 311 -12.91 6.19 6.58
N ILE A 312 -13.38 5.28 5.70
CA ILE A 312 -14.29 4.18 6.06
C ILE A 312 -13.68 2.79 5.86
N SER A 313 -12.36 2.66 6.07
CA SER A 313 -11.73 1.33 6.10
C SER A 313 -12.44 0.46 7.14
N THR A 314 -12.76 -0.78 6.76
CA THR A 314 -13.60 -1.65 7.58
C THR A 314 -13.30 -3.13 7.37
N SER A 315 -13.75 -3.96 8.30
CA SER A 315 -13.83 -5.42 8.18
C SER A 315 -15.25 -5.96 8.42
N LEU A 316 -16.23 -5.08 8.48
CA LEU A 316 -17.65 -5.44 8.63
C LEU A 316 -18.14 -6.36 7.49
N PRO A 317 -19.22 -7.12 7.69
CA PRO A 317 -19.84 -7.92 6.64
C PRO A 317 -20.29 -7.07 5.45
N PHE A 318 -20.36 -7.68 4.27
CA PHE A 318 -20.70 -6.98 3.03
C PHE A 318 -22.04 -6.23 3.08
N ASP A 319 -23.08 -6.84 3.65
CA ASP A 319 -24.39 -6.20 3.80
C ASP A 319 -24.32 -4.90 4.63
N VAL A 320 -23.57 -4.93 5.74
CA VAL A 320 -23.34 -3.74 6.57
C VAL A 320 -22.51 -2.69 5.81
N GLN A 321 -21.51 -3.12 5.04
CA GLN A 321 -20.72 -2.20 4.22
C GLN A 321 -21.58 -1.52 3.15
N LEU A 322 -22.49 -2.26 2.52
CA LEU A 322 -23.41 -1.73 1.52
C LEU A 322 -24.36 -0.70 2.14
N ASP A 323 -24.95 -1.04 3.28
CA ASP A 323 -25.88 -0.16 3.97
C ASP A 323 -25.20 1.12 4.48
N LEU A 324 -24.01 1.01 5.10
CA LEU A 324 -23.28 2.19 5.57
C LEU A 324 -22.92 3.15 4.43
N VAL A 325 -22.48 2.64 3.27
CA VAL A 325 -22.17 3.48 2.11
C VAL A 325 -23.40 4.24 1.63
N ARG A 326 -24.56 3.58 1.59
CA ARG A 326 -25.83 4.18 1.15
C ARG A 326 -26.40 5.24 2.11
N THR A 327 -25.90 5.32 3.35
CA THR A 327 -26.29 6.38 4.28
C THR A 327 -25.43 7.62 4.18
N ILE A 328 -24.32 7.57 3.45
CA ILE A 328 -23.41 8.70 3.27
C ILE A 328 -23.97 9.61 2.17
N LYS A 329 -23.95 10.92 2.42
CA LYS A 329 -24.47 11.90 1.49
C LYS A 329 -23.62 11.94 0.21
N GLY A 330 -24.30 11.76 -0.96
CA GLY A 330 -23.69 11.70 -2.27
C GLY A 330 -23.35 10.29 -2.70
#